data_38baadf8143f092adad96db4cfe9795e
#
_entry.id   38baadf8143f092adad96db4cfe9795e
#
_cell.length_a   1.000
_cell.length_b   1.000
_cell.length_c   1.000
_cell.angle_alpha   90.00
_cell.angle_beta   90.00
_cell.angle_gamma   90.00
#
_symmetry.space_group_name_H-M   'P 1'
#
loop_
_entity.id
_entity.type
_entity.pdbx_description
1 polymer ?
#
loop_
_entity_poly.entity_id
_entity_poly.type
_entity_poly.pdbx_seq_one_letter_code
_entity_poly.pdbx_strand_id
1 'polypeptide(L)'
;MDLRYIRNNIHIKEEDQQRIKDFPVLIGGCGIGSYIAECLLRMGFENLTIADGDVVELTNLNRQNYTNKDIGVKKAIVLRDRLHAINPEANITVFPEFINQDNLHEIDLNHKVAINALDFSSDIPFVFDQYMAKKNIPVVHPYNLGWAGFLTVLPPEGLNLQSLEKAHETFELNVGKFIADSLRAKDIDAKWFEEFLAEYGKIALISPPPQLSLGLYILSGMVSHIVFNLATIKPVKFFPASYYLSMMS
;
A
#
# COMPACT_ATOMS: atom_id res chain seq x y z
N MET A 1 27.89 -6.04 -3.87
CA MET A 1 26.52 -6.35 -3.41
C MET A 1 26.54 -6.61 -1.91
N ASP A 2 25.62 -6.02 -1.13
CA ASP A 2 25.47 -6.28 0.30
C ASP A 2 25.06 -7.75 0.52
N LEU A 3 25.70 -8.42 1.51
CA LEU A 3 25.43 -9.83 1.81
C LEU A 3 23.98 -10.11 2.23
N ARG A 4 23.26 -9.11 2.77
CA ARG A 4 21.83 -9.21 3.10
C ARG A 4 20.99 -9.59 1.87
N TYR A 5 21.39 -9.10 0.69
CA TYR A 5 20.65 -9.25 -0.56
C TYR A 5 21.26 -10.28 -1.51
N ILE A 6 22.26 -11.04 -1.08
CA ILE A 6 22.95 -12.01 -1.95
C ILE A 6 22.00 -13.05 -2.56
N ARG A 7 20.90 -13.37 -1.88
CA ARG A 7 19.89 -14.33 -2.38
C ARG A 7 18.92 -13.71 -3.40
N ASN A 8 18.98 -12.40 -3.63
CA ASN A 8 18.26 -11.74 -4.71
C ASN A 8 18.94 -11.96 -6.07
N ASN A 9 20.20 -12.38 -6.07
CA ASN A 9 21.01 -12.57 -7.27
C ASN A 9 20.28 -13.45 -8.30
N ILE A 10 20.51 -13.19 -9.59
CA ILE A 10 19.81 -13.75 -10.75
C ILE A 10 18.41 -13.14 -10.95
N HIS A 11 17.60 -12.98 -9.89
CA HIS A 11 16.30 -12.34 -9.96
C HIS A 11 16.42 -10.82 -10.12
N ILE A 12 17.34 -10.21 -9.39
CA ILE A 12 17.66 -8.77 -9.44
C ILE A 12 19.12 -8.63 -9.84
N LYS A 13 19.36 -8.00 -10.99
CA LYS A 13 20.73 -7.72 -11.46
C LYS A 13 21.39 -6.72 -10.54
N GLU A 14 22.73 -6.73 -10.49
CA GLU A 14 23.50 -5.84 -9.62
C GLU A 14 23.21 -4.34 -9.87
N GLU A 15 23.06 -3.95 -11.13
CA GLU A 15 22.68 -2.58 -11.51
C GLU A 15 21.29 -2.19 -11.00
N ASP A 16 20.31 -3.10 -11.05
CA ASP A 16 18.97 -2.88 -10.51
C ASP A 16 18.99 -2.87 -8.98
N GLN A 17 19.81 -3.75 -8.34
CA GLN A 17 19.97 -3.77 -6.89
C GLN A 17 20.54 -2.44 -6.37
N GLN A 18 21.50 -1.85 -7.08
CA GLN A 18 22.03 -0.54 -6.72
C GLN A 18 20.99 0.56 -6.94
N ARG A 19 20.21 0.47 -8.02
CA ARG A 19 19.17 1.47 -8.34
C ARG A 19 18.05 1.49 -7.31
N ILE A 20 17.56 0.32 -6.87
CA ILE A 20 16.48 0.24 -5.87
C ILE A 20 16.94 0.67 -4.48
N LYS A 21 18.23 0.50 -4.15
CA LYS A 21 18.79 0.88 -2.86
C LYS A 21 18.50 2.35 -2.52
N ASP A 22 18.77 3.23 -3.46
CA ASP A 22 18.66 4.68 -3.27
C ASP A 22 17.29 5.23 -3.71
N PHE A 23 16.40 4.37 -4.23
CA PHE A 23 15.10 4.78 -4.76
C PHE A 23 14.15 5.17 -3.64
N PRO A 24 13.72 6.46 -3.55
CA PRO A 24 12.95 6.96 -2.42
C PRO A 24 11.46 6.62 -2.56
N VAL A 25 10.93 5.89 -1.57
CA VAL A 25 9.53 5.45 -1.50
C VAL A 25 8.85 6.10 -0.31
N LEU A 26 7.68 6.70 -0.53
CA LEU A 26 6.78 7.17 0.52
C LEU A 26 5.67 6.14 0.78
N ILE A 27 5.43 5.84 2.06
CA ILE A 27 4.35 4.95 2.50
C ILE A 27 3.46 5.73 3.46
N GLY A 28 2.28 6.13 3.00
CA GLY A 28 1.22 6.70 3.81
C GLY A 28 0.32 5.59 4.35
N GLY A 29 0.25 5.47 5.69
CA GLY A 29 -0.46 4.40 6.37
C GLY A 29 0.40 3.18 6.66
N CYS A 30 0.62 2.89 7.96
CA CYS A 30 1.41 1.76 8.45
C CYS A 30 0.56 0.53 8.82
N GLY A 31 -0.72 0.50 8.46
CA GLY A 31 -1.54 -0.70 8.56
C GLY A 31 -1.12 -1.73 7.51
N ILE A 32 -1.67 -1.62 6.31
CA ILE A 32 -1.26 -2.41 5.13
C ILE A 32 0.21 -2.13 4.80
N GLY A 33 0.63 -0.86 4.91
CA GLY A 33 2.00 -0.43 4.64
C GLY A 33 3.07 -1.13 5.47
N SER A 34 2.74 -1.69 6.63
CA SER A 34 3.73 -2.36 7.50
C SER A 34 4.39 -3.58 6.86
N TYR A 35 3.62 -4.44 6.20
CA TYR A 35 4.18 -5.58 5.46
C TYR A 35 4.83 -5.17 4.14
N ILE A 36 4.29 -4.13 3.49
CA ILE A 36 4.84 -3.60 2.24
C ILE A 36 6.24 -3.02 2.50
N ALA A 37 6.41 -2.20 3.54
CA ALA A 37 7.69 -1.62 3.92
C ALA A 37 8.74 -2.69 4.22
N GLU A 38 8.38 -3.73 4.97
CA GLU A 38 9.28 -4.84 5.26
C GLU A 38 9.66 -5.63 3.98
N CYS A 39 8.70 -5.90 3.10
CA CYS A 39 8.95 -6.58 1.84
C CYS A 39 9.91 -5.77 0.94
N LEU A 40 9.67 -4.46 0.81
CA LEU A 40 10.53 -3.55 0.07
C LEU A 40 11.96 -3.53 0.63
N LEU A 41 12.12 -3.38 1.95
CA LEU A 41 13.43 -3.40 2.58
C LEU A 41 14.17 -4.73 2.34
N ARG A 42 13.48 -5.87 2.45
CA ARG A 42 14.06 -7.20 2.19
C ARG A 42 14.45 -7.41 0.73
N MET A 43 13.83 -6.69 -0.21
CA MET A 43 14.25 -6.64 -1.61
C MET A 43 15.47 -5.73 -1.83
N GLY A 44 15.77 -4.82 -0.88
CA GLY A 44 16.90 -3.89 -0.95
C GLY A 44 16.53 -2.44 -1.22
N PHE A 45 15.27 -2.04 -1.05
CA PHE A 45 14.88 -0.63 -1.00
C PHE A 45 15.24 -0.08 0.38
N GLU A 46 16.30 0.71 0.46
CA GLU A 46 16.84 1.21 1.71
C GLU A 46 16.50 2.68 2.00
N ASN A 47 15.71 3.32 1.14
CA ASN A 47 15.32 4.72 1.29
C ASN A 47 13.79 4.82 1.39
N LEU A 48 13.27 4.71 2.61
CA LEU A 48 11.83 4.66 2.88
C LEU A 48 11.41 5.80 3.82
N THR A 49 10.32 6.49 3.46
CA THR A 49 9.60 7.38 4.37
C THR A 49 8.28 6.72 4.75
N ILE A 50 8.01 6.62 6.04
CA ILE A 50 6.79 6.02 6.58
C ILE A 50 6.03 7.05 7.41
N ALA A 51 4.74 7.22 7.11
CA ALA A 51 3.89 8.23 7.73
C ALA A 51 2.59 7.60 8.25
N ASP A 52 2.35 7.69 9.55
CA ASP A 52 1.13 7.21 10.22
C ASP A 52 1.00 7.82 11.61
N GLY A 53 -0.15 8.42 11.91
CA GLY A 53 -0.44 9.03 13.21
C GLY A 53 -1.03 8.06 14.25
N ASP A 54 -1.42 6.85 13.87
CA ASP A 54 -2.07 5.89 14.74
C ASP A 54 -1.12 5.22 15.73
N VAL A 55 -1.74 4.62 16.76
CA VAL A 55 -1.10 3.66 17.66
C VAL A 55 -1.49 2.22 17.28
N VAL A 56 -0.67 1.26 17.68
CA VAL A 56 -1.00 -0.16 17.54
C VAL A 56 -2.12 -0.54 18.51
N GLU A 57 -3.15 -1.18 17.99
CA GLU A 57 -4.28 -1.70 18.75
C GLU A 57 -4.33 -3.23 18.71
N LEU A 58 -5.00 -3.83 19.70
CA LEU A 58 -5.22 -5.28 19.73
C LEU A 58 -5.88 -5.80 18.44
N THR A 59 -6.84 -5.04 17.91
CA THR A 59 -7.58 -5.34 16.68
C THR A 59 -6.72 -5.32 15.41
N ASN A 60 -5.49 -4.78 15.48
CA ASN A 60 -4.56 -4.77 14.36
C ASN A 60 -3.77 -6.08 14.23
N LEU A 61 -3.58 -6.81 15.34
CA LEU A 61 -2.65 -7.95 15.42
C LEU A 61 -3.06 -9.15 14.55
N ASN A 62 -4.33 -9.24 14.16
CA ASN A 62 -4.79 -10.31 13.26
C ASN A 62 -4.18 -10.21 11.86
N ARG A 63 -3.73 -9.00 11.44
CA ARG A 63 -3.32 -8.77 10.05
C ARG A 63 -2.15 -7.81 9.83
N GLN A 64 -1.86 -6.89 10.76
CA GLN A 64 -0.75 -5.93 10.62
C GLN A 64 0.54 -6.48 11.24
N ASN A 65 1.68 -5.96 10.82
CA ASN A 65 3.02 -6.49 11.18
C ASN A 65 3.49 -6.03 12.57
N TYR A 66 2.62 -6.18 13.56
CA TYR A 66 2.86 -5.79 14.95
C TYR A 66 2.67 -6.96 15.90
N THR A 67 3.16 -6.80 17.12
CA THR A 67 3.08 -7.80 18.18
C THR A 67 2.35 -7.24 19.40
N ASN A 68 2.01 -8.12 20.35
CA ASN A 68 1.34 -7.71 21.58
C ASN A 68 2.16 -6.69 22.42
N LYS A 69 3.49 -6.65 22.24
CA LYS A 69 4.37 -5.70 22.93
C LYS A 69 4.25 -4.27 22.41
N ASP A 70 3.72 -4.12 21.22
CA ASP A 70 3.67 -2.87 20.48
C ASP A 70 2.36 -2.10 20.76
N ILE A 71 1.40 -2.73 21.43
CA ILE A 71 0.09 -2.13 21.72
C ILE A 71 0.27 -0.80 22.48
N GLY A 72 -0.37 0.26 21.96
CA GLY A 72 -0.31 1.62 22.51
C GLY A 72 0.87 2.46 22.00
N VAL A 73 1.80 1.87 21.25
CA VAL A 73 2.93 2.59 20.64
C VAL A 73 2.56 3.07 19.23
N LYS A 74 3.08 4.22 18.80
CA LYS A 74 2.89 4.75 17.43
C LYS A 74 3.33 3.74 16.37
N LYS A 75 2.43 3.42 15.42
CA LYS A 75 2.67 2.44 14.36
C LYS A 75 3.94 2.74 13.56
N ALA A 76 4.14 3.99 13.16
CA ALA A 76 5.31 4.40 12.39
C ALA A 76 6.63 4.21 13.16
N ILE A 77 6.64 4.43 14.48
CA ILE A 77 7.81 4.21 15.34
C ILE A 77 8.15 2.72 15.44
N VAL A 78 7.15 1.88 15.74
CA VAL A 78 7.33 0.42 15.83
C VAL A 78 7.83 -0.15 14.50
N LEU A 79 7.25 0.31 13.40
CA LEU A 79 7.65 -0.13 12.06
C LEU A 79 9.10 0.26 11.76
N ARG A 80 9.52 1.49 12.04
CA ARG A 80 10.92 1.91 11.90
C ARG A 80 11.85 0.98 12.67
N ASP A 81 11.57 0.73 13.94
CA ASP A 81 12.43 -0.09 14.80
C ASP A 81 12.54 -1.53 14.26
N ARG A 82 11.43 -2.06 13.74
CA ARG A 82 11.39 -3.36 13.06
C ARG A 82 12.23 -3.36 11.78
N LEU A 83 12.14 -2.32 10.96
CA LEU A 83 12.93 -2.20 9.74
C LEU A 83 14.43 -2.07 10.06
N HIS A 84 14.81 -1.27 11.07
CA HIS A 84 16.21 -1.17 11.51
C HIS A 84 16.72 -2.47 12.14
N ALA A 85 15.86 -3.29 12.74
CA ALA A 85 16.26 -4.63 13.19
C ALA A 85 16.62 -5.58 12.03
N ILE A 86 16.13 -5.31 10.82
CA ILE A 86 16.46 -6.04 9.59
C ILE A 86 17.73 -5.46 8.93
N ASN A 87 17.74 -4.14 8.75
CA ASN A 87 18.87 -3.40 8.19
C ASN A 87 19.08 -2.08 8.97
N PRO A 88 20.05 -2.05 9.92
CA PRO A 88 20.29 -0.85 10.73
C PRO A 88 20.88 0.33 9.95
N GLU A 89 21.37 0.09 8.73
CA GLU A 89 21.97 1.12 7.86
C GLU A 89 20.95 1.73 6.89
N ALA A 90 19.72 1.20 6.83
CA ALA A 90 18.69 1.73 5.94
C ALA A 90 18.26 3.13 6.37
N ASN A 91 18.06 4.00 5.39
CA ASN A 91 17.52 5.35 5.59
C ASN A 91 16.00 5.30 5.74
N ILE A 92 15.53 5.22 6.99
CA ILE A 92 14.10 5.16 7.32
C ILE A 92 13.68 6.47 7.97
N THR A 93 13.02 7.33 7.20
CA THR A 93 12.43 8.57 7.71
C THR A 93 11.03 8.28 8.27
N VAL A 94 10.73 8.85 9.43
CA VAL A 94 9.45 8.60 10.12
C VAL A 94 8.69 9.90 10.31
N PHE A 95 7.42 9.87 9.95
CA PHE A 95 6.46 10.92 10.23
C PHE A 95 5.32 10.34 11.10
N PRO A 96 5.41 10.44 12.45
CA PRO A 96 4.50 9.75 13.36
C PRO A 96 3.24 10.57 13.67
N GLU A 97 2.78 11.36 12.70
CA GLU A 97 1.61 12.23 12.81
C GLU A 97 0.57 11.86 11.76
N PHE A 98 -0.69 12.23 12.02
CA PHE A 98 -1.74 12.10 11.00
C PHE A 98 -1.45 13.03 9.82
N ILE A 99 -1.44 12.46 8.63
CA ILE A 99 -1.34 13.23 7.39
C ILE A 99 -2.58 14.11 7.25
N ASN A 100 -2.36 15.35 6.91
CA ASN A 100 -3.41 16.33 6.60
C ASN A 100 -2.92 17.31 5.52
N GLN A 101 -3.79 18.19 5.05
CA GLN A 101 -3.46 19.13 4.00
C GLN A 101 -2.31 20.08 4.37
N ASP A 102 -2.18 20.42 5.65
CA ASP A 102 -1.21 21.43 6.12
C ASP A 102 0.20 20.85 6.25
N ASN A 103 0.34 19.53 6.54
CA ASN A 103 1.63 18.89 6.79
C ASN A 103 2.17 18.00 5.65
N LEU A 104 1.41 17.82 4.55
CA LEU A 104 1.89 17.03 3.39
C LEU A 104 3.21 17.53 2.81
N HIS A 105 3.47 18.84 2.89
CA HIS A 105 4.71 19.42 2.40
C HIS A 105 5.94 19.03 3.22
N GLU A 106 5.77 18.66 4.49
CA GLU A 106 6.83 18.21 5.40
C GLU A 106 7.29 16.78 5.09
N ILE A 107 6.40 15.98 4.47
CA ILE A 107 6.65 14.58 4.14
C ILE A 107 7.29 14.45 2.75
N ASP A 108 7.25 15.51 1.94
CA ASP A 108 7.75 15.51 0.55
C ASP A 108 9.27 15.63 0.52
N LEU A 109 9.95 14.49 0.52
CA LEU A 109 11.41 14.37 0.47
C LEU A 109 11.91 13.90 -0.92
N ASN A 110 11.34 14.43 -2.01
CA ASN A 110 11.68 14.06 -3.40
C ASN A 110 11.44 12.59 -3.74
N HIS A 111 10.35 12.01 -3.25
CA HIS A 111 9.97 10.64 -3.54
C HIS A 111 9.73 10.41 -5.04
N LYS A 112 9.90 9.16 -5.47
CA LYS A 112 9.68 8.73 -6.88
C LYS A 112 8.45 7.87 -7.04
N VAL A 113 7.91 7.37 -5.94
CA VAL A 113 6.64 6.65 -5.84
C VAL A 113 6.06 6.87 -4.46
N ALA A 114 4.75 6.93 -4.37
CA ALA A 114 4.02 6.92 -3.12
C ALA A 114 3.10 5.69 -3.06
N ILE A 115 2.92 5.15 -1.86
CA ILE A 115 1.95 4.09 -1.56
C ILE A 115 0.91 4.71 -0.66
N ASN A 116 -0.33 4.78 -1.14
CA ASN A 116 -1.45 5.27 -0.36
C ASN A 116 -2.20 4.09 0.26
N ALA A 117 -1.83 3.79 1.51
CA ALA A 117 -2.48 2.79 2.35
C ALA A 117 -3.24 3.45 3.52
N LEU A 118 -3.62 4.71 3.34
CA LEU A 118 -4.44 5.48 4.29
C LEU A 118 -5.88 4.97 4.29
N ASP A 119 -6.56 5.19 5.41
CA ASP A 119 -7.97 4.84 5.58
C ASP A 119 -8.87 5.89 4.90
N PHE A 120 -9.88 5.45 4.18
CA PHE A 120 -10.88 6.30 3.52
C PHE A 120 -12.02 6.75 4.45
N SER A 121 -11.80 6.78 5.75
CA SER A 121 -12.72 7.39 6.73
C SER A 121 -12.83 8.91 6.59
N SER A 122 -11.96 9.52 5.79
CA SER A 122 -11.92 10.95 5.46
C SER A 122 -11.50 11.16 4.01
N ASP A 123 -11.42 12.41 3.55
CA ASP A 123 -10.94 12.80 2.22
C ASP A 123 -9.40 12.84 2.09
N ILE A 124 -8.68 12.61 3.17
CA ILE A 124 -7.20 12.68 3.20
C ILE A 124 -6.53 11.79 2.17
N PRO A 125 -6.97 10.54 1.88
CA PRO A 125 -6.38 9.76 0.80
C PRO A 125 -6.45 10.47 -0.56
N PHE A 126 -7.52 11.18 -0.87
CA PHE A 126 -7.65 11.94 -2.12
C PHE A 126 -6.77 13.20 -2.12
N VAL A 127 -6.67 13.88 -0.98
CA VAL A 127 -5.77 15.04 -0.81
C VAL A 127 -4.32 14.61 -1.02
N PHE A 128 -3.94 13.45 -0.46
CA PHE A 128 -2.63 12.83 -0.67
C PHE A 128 -2.37 12.55 -2.16
N ASP A 129 -3.30 11.90 -2.85
CA ASP A 129 -3.19 11.61 -4.28
C ASP A 129 -3.02 12.86 -5.12
N GLN A 130 -3.84 13.88 -4.87
CA GLN A 130 -3.76 15.18 -5.57
C GLN A 130 -2.43 15.88 -5.33
N TYR A 131 -1.88 15.79 -4.11
CA TYR A 131 -0.58 16.36 -3.79
C TYR A 131 0.55 15.63 -4.54
N MET A 132 0.53 14.29 -4.55
CA MET A 132 1.52 13.49 -5.28
C MET A 132 1.44 13.72 -6.79
N ALA A 133 0.24 13.84 -7.33
CA ALA A 133 0.03 14.18 -8.75
C ALA A 133 0.68 15.53 -9.13
N LYS A 134 0.49 16.57 -8.31
CA LYS A 134 1.16 17.88 -8.52
C LYS A 134 2.68 17.80 -8.49
N LYS A 135 3.24 16.80 -7.83
CA LYS A 135 4.68 16.52 -7.76
C LYS A 135 5.18 15.55 -8.83
N ASN A 136 4.30 15.14 -9.74
CA ASN A 136 4.59 14.15 -10.79
C ASN A 136 5.03 12.78 -10.21
N ILE A 137 4.42 12.37 -9.09
CA ILE A 137 4.70 11.13 -8.37
C ILE A 137 3.53 10.15 -8.58
N PRO A 138 3.74 8.95 -9.15
CA PRO A 138 2.71 7.92 -9.22
C PRO A 138 2.37 7.36 -7.85
N VAL A 139 1.08 7.01 -7.65
CA VAL A 139 0.58 6.51 -6.37
C VAL A 139 0.05 5.09 -6.53
N VAL A 140 0.56 4.17 -5.71
CA VAL A 140 0.10 2.77 -5.65
C VAL A 140 -0.97 2.65 -4.56
N HIS A 141 -2.14 2.12 -4.93
CA HIS A 141 -3.26 1.87 -4.02
C HIS A 141 -3.47 0.37 -3.80
N PRO A 142 -3.09 -0.17 -2.64
CA PRO A 142 -3.32 -1.57 -2.27
C PRO A 142 -4.69 -1.77 -1.61
N TYR A 143 -5.42 -2.82 -1.99
CA TYR A 143 -6.70 -3.21 -1.40
C TYR A 143 -6.66 -4.67 -0.93
N ASN A 144 -6.82 -4.85 0.39
CA ASN A 144 -6.91 -6.17 1.00
C ASN A 144 -8.34 -6.70 0.87
N LEU A 145 -8.54 -7.69 0.00
CA LEU A 145 -9.83 -8.34 -0.22
C LEU A 145 -10.00 -9.60 0.64
N GLY A 146 -9.21 -9.78 1.70
CA GLY A 146 -9.22 -10.98 2.52
C GLY A 146 -8.48 -12.15 1.85
N TRP A 147 -9.13 -12.87 0.96
CA TRP A 147 -8.58 -14.02 0.22
C TRP A 147 -7.77 -13.63 -1.02
N ALA A 148 -7.71 -12.34 -1.33
CA ALA A 148 -7.03 -11.82 -2.50
C ALA A 148 -6.35 -10.49 -2.22
N GLY A 149 -5.39 -10.13 -3.08
CA GLY A 149 -4.85 -8.79 -3.22
C GLY A 149 -5.32 -8.15 -4.52
N PHE A 150 -5.67 -6.88 -4.43
CA PHE A 150 -5.93 -6.04 -5.59
C PHE A 150 -5.15 -4.72 -5.44
N LEU A 151 -4.57 -4.24 -6.51
CA LEU A 151 -3.95 -2.92 -6.52
C LEU A 151 -4.16 -2.22 -7.86
N THR A 152 -4.13 -0.90 -7.80
CA THR A 152 -4.03 -0.04 -8.97
C THR A 152 -2.93 1.00 -8.76
N VAL A 153 -2.46 1.60 -9.85
CA VAL A 153 -1.46 2.67 -9.81
C VAL A 153 -2.06 3.91 -10.47
N LEU A 154 -2.14 5.00 -9.73
CA LEU A 154 -2.56 6.28 -10.29
C LEU A 154 -1.38 6.91 -11.03
N PRO A 155 -1.56 7.32 -12.29
CA PRO A 155 -0.59 8.15 -12.96
C PRO A 155 -0.61 9.57 -12.36
N PRO A 156 0.48 10.34 -12.47
CA PRO A 156 0.48 11.75 -12.07
C PRO A 156 -0.55 12.60 -12.83
N GLU A 157 -0.84 12.24 -14.07
CA GLU A 157 -1.85 12.89 -14.90
C GLU A 157 -2.86 11.87 -15.41
N GLY A 158 -4.16 12.21 -15.39
CA GLY A 158 -5.23 11.36 -15.90
C GLY A 158 -6.33 11.08 -14.88
N LEU A 159 -6.94 9.89 -14.98
CA LEU A 159 -8.03 9.49 -14.09
C LEU A 159 -7.52 9.22 -12.67
N ASN A 160 -8.33 9.56 -11.69
CA ASN A 160 -8.08 9.33 -10.27
C ASN A 160 -9.24 8.53 -9.64
N LEU A 161 -9.02 8.06 -8.40
CA LEU A 161 -10.01 7.26 -7.67
C LEU A 161 -11.24 8.05 -7.24
N GLN A 162 -11.17 9.38 -7.15
CA GLN A 162 -12.31 10.20 -6.82
C GLN A 162 -13.46 10.04 -7.83
N SER A 163 -13.14 9.64 -9.07
CA SER A 163 -14.15 9.30 -10.09
C SER A 163 -15.05 8.10 -9.71
N LEU A 164 -14.66 7.30 -8.70
CA LEU A 164 -15.43 6.17 -8.19
C LEU A 164 -16.41 6.54 -7.08
N GLU A 165 -16.33 7.77 -6.54
CA GLU A 165 -17.25 8.22 -5.49
C GLU A 165 -18.70 8.22 -5.98
N LYS A 166 -19.60 7.68 -5.16
CA LYS A 166 -21.04 7.72 -5.37
C LYS A 166 -21.72 8.17 -4.09
N ALA A 167 -22.76 8.99 -4.24
CA ALA A 167 -23.58 9.43 -3.12
C ALA A 167 -24.22 8.24 -2.40
N HIS A 168 -24.33 8.36 -1.07
CA HIS A 168 -25.01 7.39 -0.18
C HIS A 168 -24.30 6.03 0.02
N GLU A 169 -23.07 5.87 -0.42
CA GLU A 169 -22.27 4.67 -0.19
C GLU A 169 -20.88 5.04 0.35
N THR A 170 -20.25 4.13 1.10
CA THR A 170 -18.86 4.32 1.50
C THR A 170 -17.93 4.18 0.29
N PHE A 171 -16.80 4.87 0.32
CA PHE A 171 -15.84 4.80 -0.79
C PHE A 171 -15.31 3.37 -0.99
N GLU A 172 -15.07 2.63 0.11
CA GLU A 172 -14.60 1.25 0.07
C GLU A 172 -15.60 0.33 -0.65
N LEU A 173 -16.90 0.55 -0.45
CA LEU A 173 -17.93 -0.22 -1.15
C LEU A 173 -17.94 0.12 -2.66
N ASN A 174 -17.76 1.39 -3.01
CA ASN A 174 -17.66 1.81 -4.41
C ASN A 174 -16.45 1.21 -5.10
N VAL A 175 -15.28 1.21 -4.43
CA VAL A 175 -14.06 0.55 -4.91
C VAL A 175 -14.31 -0.96 -5.03
N GLY A 176 -14.94 -1.58 -4.04
CA GLY A 176 -15.28 -3.01 -4.10
C GLY A 176 -16.11 -3.37 -5.33
N LYS A 177 -17.15 -2.57 -5.65
CA LYS A 177 -17.96 -2.72 -6.86
C LYS A 177 -17.14 -2.55 -8.13
N PHE A 178 -16.28 -1.52 -8.20
CA PHE A 178 -15.36 -1.34 -9.32
C PHE A 178 -14.43 -2.54 -9.49
N ILE A 179 -13.92 -3.11 -8.41
CA ILE A 179 -13.09 -4.32 -8.45
C ILE A 179 -13.88 -5.49 -9.03
N ALA A 180 -15.09 -5.77 -8.53
CA ALA A 180 -15.93 -6.84 -9.02
C ALA A 180 -16.23 -6.70 -10.52
N ASP A 181 -16.59 -5.50 -10.98
CA ASP A 181 -16.83 -5.21 -12.39
C ASP A 181 -15.56 -5.39 -13.23
N SER A 182 -14.40 -4.98 -12.71
CA SER A 182 -13.10 -5.14 -13.38
C SER A 182 -12.69 -6.60 -13.54
N LEU A 183 -13.00 -7.46 -12.56
CA LEU A 183 -12.74 -8.89 -12.61
C LEU A 183 -13.67 -9.57 -13.62
N ARG A 184 -14.96 -9.26 -13.57
CA ARG A 184 -15.97 -9.76 -14.52
C ARG A 184 -15.61 -9.40 -15.97
N ALA A 185 -15.16 -8.17 -16.23
CA ALA A 185 -14.74 -7.73 -17.56
C ALA A 185 -13.51 -8.49 -18.08
N LYS A 186 -12.79 -9.21 -17.24
CA LYS A 186 -11.62 -10.05 -17.56
C LYS A 186 -11.93 -11.55 -17.53
N ASP A 187 -13.21 -11.94 -17.43
CA ASP A 187 -13.66 -13.32 -17.28
C ASP A 187 -13.04 -14.04 -16.05
N ILE A 188 -12.73 -13.28 -14.99
CA ILE A 188 -12.23 -13.83 -13.72
C ILE A 188 -13.44 -14.09 -12.83
N ASP A 189 -13.55 -15.31 -12.29
CA ASP A 189 -14.60 -15.63 -11.31
C ASP A 189 -14.39 -14.79 -10.04
N ALA A 190 -15.36 -13.95 -9.74
CA ALA A 190 -15.38 -13.06 -8.59
C ALA A 190 -16.62 -13.29 -7.70
N LYS A 191 -17.34 -14.40 -7.88
CA LYS A 191 -18.60 -14.69 -7.18
C LYS A 191 -18.43 -14.61 -5.66
N TRP A 192 -17.36 -15.19 -5.12
CA TRP A 192 -17.02 -15.11 -3.69
C TRP A 192 -16.88 -13.66 -3.20
N PHE A 193 -16.32 -12.79 -4.04
CA PHE A 193 -16.12 -11.38 -3.68
C PHE A 193 -17.42 -10.58 -3.81
N GLU A 194 -18.28 -10.90 -4.76
CA GLU A 194 -19.62 -10.32 -4.88
C GLU A 194 -20.50 -10.70 -3.68
N GLU A 195 -20.43 -11.95 -3.24
CA GLU A 195 -21.10 -12.42 -2.03
C GLU A 195 -20.56 -11.66 -0.78
N PHE A 196 -19.25 -11.50 -0.66
CA PHE A 196 -18.64 -10.68 0.38
C PHE A 196 -19.15 -9.23 0.35
N LEU A 197 -19.19 -8.59 -0.82
CA LEU A 197 -19.69 -7.21 -0.95
C LEU A 197 -21.15 -7.08 -0.57
N ALA A 198 -21.98 -8.08 -0.88
CA ALA A 198 -23.38 -8.10 -0.49
C ALA A 198 -23.55 -8.15 1.05
N GLU A 199 -22.74 -8.92 1.76
CA GLU A 199 -22.75 -8.98 3.22
C GLU A 199 -22.12 -7.73 3.84
N TYR A 200 -20.96 -7.27 3.34
CA TYR A 200 -20.31 -6.06 3.82
C TYR A 200 -21.20 -4.82 3.65
N GLY A 201 -21.92 -4.71 2.53
CA GLY A 201 -22.82 -3.58 2.26
C GLY A 201 -23.91 -3.38 3.33
N LYS A 202 -24.27 -4.43 4.09
CA LYS A 202 -25.22 -4.33 5.20
C LYS A 202 -24.66 -3.61 6.43
N ILE A 203 -23.34 -3.57 6.58
CA ILE A 203 -22.62 -3.02 7.75
C ILE A 203 -21.60 -1.95 7.40
N ALA A 204 -21.42 -1.59 6.14
CA ALA A 204 -20.37 -0.69 5.67
C ALA A 204 -20.39 0.70 6.32
N LEU A 205 -21.57 1.19 6.73
CA LEU A 205 -21.71 2.49 7.42
C LEU A 205 -21.28 2.46 8.89
N ILE A 206 -21.12 1.27 9.49
CA ILE A 206 -20.85 1.11 10.93
C ILE A 206 -19.59 0.29 11.22
N SER A 207 -18.98 -0.29 10.19
CA SER A 207 -17.80 -1.13 10.34
C SER A 207 -16.86 -0.98 9.15
N PRO A 208 -15.54 -0.86 9.38
CA PRO A 208 -14.56 -0.90 8.29
C PRO A 208 -14.57 -2.28 7.60
N PRO A 209 -14.04 -2.38 6.37
CA PRO A 209 -13.98 -3.64 5.64
C PRO A 209 -13.23 -4.73 6.41
N PRO A 210 -13.80 -5.94 6.55
CA PRO A 210 -13.10 -7.08 7.10
C PRO A 210 -11.85 -7.43 6.29
N GLN A 211 -10.76 -7.77 6.98
CA GLN A 211 -9.46 -8.04 6.36
C GLN A 211 -8.81 -9.28 6.96
N LEU A 212 -8.12 -10.06 6.12
CA LEU A 212 -7.30 -11.19 6.52
C LEU A 212 -5.81 -10.88 6.33
N SER A 213 -4.96 -11.48 7.17
CA SER A 213 -3.50 -11.39 7.02
C SER A 213 -3.02 -11.92 5.68
N LEU A 214 -3.67 -12.97 5.15
CA LEU A 214 -3.35 -13.57 3.85
C LEU A 214 -3.37 -12.53 2.73
N GLY A 215 -4.41 -11.70 2.65
CA GLY A 215 -4.49 -10.63 1.66
C GLY A 215 -3.35 -9.62 1.78
N LEU A 216 -2.87 -9.32 3.01
CA LEU A 216 -1.72 -8.44 3.20
C LEU A 216 -0.41 -9.06 2.72
N TYR A 217 -0.17 -10.35 2.96
CA TYR A 217 1.01 -11.03 2.43
C TYR A 217 1.03 -11.04 0.91
N ILE A 218 -0.12 -11.29 0.27
CA ILE A 218 -0.25 -11.20 -1.19
C ILE A 218 0.06 -9.77 -1.66
N LEU A 219 -0.54 -8.77 -1.04
CA LEU A 219 -0.37 -7.36 -1.40
C LEU A 219 1.06 -6.89 -1.24
N SER A 220 1.76 -7.31 -0.17
CA SER A 220 3.15 -6.90 0.05
C SER A 220 4.05 -7.32 -1.11
N GLY A 221 3.88 -8.53 -1.62
CA GLY A 221 4.58 -9.01 -2.81
C GLY A 221 4.18 -8.27 -4.09
N MET A 222 2.87 -8.07 -4.30
CA MET A 222 2.35 -7.38 -5.49
C MET A 222 2.84 -5.92 -5.55
N VAL A 223 2.69 -5.17 -4.47
CA VAL A 223 3.12 -3.75 -4.39
C VAL A 223 4.62 -3.64 -4.56
N SER A 224 5.40 -4.48 -3.88
CA SER A 224 6.86 -4.46 -3.99
C SER A 224 7.33 -4.74 -5.41
N HIS A 225 6.65 -5.63 -6.15
CA HIS A 225 6.92 -5.87 -7.58
C HIS A 225 6.62 -4.62 -8.42
N ILE A 226 5.50 -3.93 -8.18
CA ILE A 226 5.16 -2.70 -8.92
C ILE A 226 6.17 -1.60 -8.64
N VAL A 227 6.55 -1.39 -7.37
CA VAL A 227 7.59 -0.42 -6.99
C VAL A 227 8.92 -0.75 -7.64
N PHE A 228 9.29 -2.04 -7.70
CA PHE A 228 10.48 -2.50 -8.41
C PHE A 228 10.42 -2.17 -9.91
N ASN A 229 9.27 -2.39 -10.57
CA ASN A 229 9.10 -2.04 -11.98
C ASN A 229 9.22 -0.53 -12.21
N LEU A 230 8.62 0.29 -11.36
CA LEU A 230 8.77 1.75 -11.43
C LEU A 230 10.23 2.19 -11.25
N ALA A 231 10.92 1.62 -10.25
CA ALA A 231 12.33 1.94 -9.98
C ALA A 231 13.27 1.51 -11.12
N THR A 232 12.95 0.42 -11.80
CA THR A 232 13.79 -0.16 -12.88
C THR A 232 13.27 0.18 -14.29
N ILE A 233 12.32 1.11 -14.40
CA ILE A 233 11.76 1.61 -15.67
C ILE A 233 11.15 0.48 -16.50
N LYS A 234 10.51 -0.47 -15.84
CA LYS A 234 9.74 -1.54 -16.49
C LYS A 234 8.27 -1.15 -16.63
N PRO A 235 7.53 -1.73 -17.57
CA PRO A 235 6.13 -1.40 -17.80
C PRO A 235 5.26 -1.61 -16.55
N VAL A 236 4.38 -0.64 -16.27
CA VAL A 236 3.35 -0.70 -15.23
C VAL A 236 2.02 -0.30 -15.84
N LYS A 237 0.95 -0.99 -15.45
CA LYS A 237 -0.41 -0.62 -15.84
C LYS A 237 -0.92 0.44 -14.87
N PHE A 238 -1.49 1.51 -15.42
CA PHE A 238 -2.10 2.58 -14.65
C PHE A 238 -3.63 2.49 -14.64
N PHE A 239 -4.25 3.06 -13.61
CA PHE A 239 -5.70 3.17 -13.49
C PHE A 239 -6.31 3.75 -14.79
N PRO A 240 -7.43 3.17 -15.29
CA PRO A 240 -8.32 2.19 -14.64
C PRO A 240 -7.86 0.73 -14.72
N ALA A 241 -6.73 0.43 -15.32
CA ALA A 241 -6.19 -0.92 -15.28
C ALA A 241 -5.67 -1.26 -13.86
N SER A 242 -5.62 -2.55 -13.57
CA SER A 242 -5.36 -3.06 -12.23
C SER A 242 -4.64 -4.40 -12.24
N TYR A 243 -4.15 -4.78 -11.07
CA TYR A 243 -3.54 -6.08 -10.79
C TYR A 243 -4.38 -6.80 -9.72
N TYR A 244 -4.56 -8.09 -9.91
CA TYR A 244 -5.31 -8.96 -9.01
C TYR A 244 -4.58 -10.29 -8.85
N LEU A 245 -4.53 -10.80 -7.64
CA LEU A 245 -4.00 -12.11 -7.34
C LEU A 245 -4.86 -12.79 -6.27
N SER A 246 -5.35 -13.99 -6.59
CA SER A 246 -6.13 -14.85 -5.69
C SER A 246 -5.82 -16.31 -5.98
N MET A 247 -6.01 -17.15 -4.97
CA MET A 247 -6.07 -18.61 -5.10
C MET A 247 -7.53 -19.11 -5.06
N MET A 248 -8.51 -18.22 -4.96
CA MET A 248 -9.93 -18.55 -5.06
C MET A 248 -10.24 -18.82 -6.52
N SER A 249 -10.79 -20.01 -6.79
CA SER A 249 -11.22 -20.51 -8.11
C SER A 249 -12.73 -20.61 -8.15
#